data_34033435aa7c61c60a30882db98b25a6
#
_entry.id   34033435aa7c61c60a30882db98b25a6
#
_cell.length_a   1.000
_cell.length_b   1.000
_cell.length_c   1.000
_cell.angle_alpha   90.00
_cell.angle_beta   90.00
_cell.angle_gamma   90.00
#
_symmetry.space_group_name_H-M   'P 1'
#
loop_
_entity.id
_entity.type
_entity.pdbx_description
1 polymer ?
#
loop_
_entity_poly.entity_id
_entity_poly.type
_entity_poly.pdbx_seq_one_letter_code
_entity_poly.pdbx_strand_id
1 'polypeptide(L)'
;MTETYYSFNLPCKLALIADSHDQPVPNLKESLEKNRPDMICIAGDFVYGHPPKNGLKMDESQNAMQLIRECVSAAWTCVSFGNHEWLLNEKDIEIIRSAGAVVLDNSWVEKDGILFGGLTSGGMMNYRKYIKDHQIEDMYIGEFPTPRSFTPTPDISWLNDYEKQAGYKVLLCHQPEYYTKYLQGKRIDLILSGHAHGGQIRIGDRGLYAPDQGLFPRLTSGVIDNRLVISRGIAKVSRIPRINNPSEIVYIMPESGR
;
A
#
# COMPACT_ATOMS: atom_id res chain seq x y z
N MET A 1 8.94 12.14 10.94
CA MET A 1 8.62 11.62 9.59
C MET A 1 9.38 12.44 8.56
N THR A 2 9.89 11.82 7.50
CA THR A 2 10.61 12.51 6.41
C THR A 2 9.71 12.62 5.17
N GLU A 3 9.98 13.61 4.34
CA GLU A 3 9.40 13.74 3.00
C GLU A 3 10.48 13.33 2.00
N THR A 4 10.15 12.38 1.13
CA THR A 4 11.06 11.88 0.08
C THR A 4 10.48 12.24 -1.28
N TYR A 5 11.31 12.69 -2.20
CA TYR A 5 10.87 13.18 -3.52
C TYR A 5 11.55 12.39 -4.63
N TYR A 6 10.74 11.93 -5.58
CA TYR A 6 11.20 11.32 -6.82
C TYR A 6 10.52 11.99 -8.01
N SER A 7 11.19 12.05 -9.16
CA SER A 7 10.63 12.62 -10.39
C SER A 7 10.39 11.53 -11.43
N PHE A 8 9.24 11.61 -12.08
CA PHE A 8 8.82 10.68 -13.13
C PHE A 8 8.13 11.44 -14.25
N ASN A 9 8.12 10.85 -15.44
CA ASN A 9 7.36 11.38 -16.57
C ASN A 9 5.85 11.07 -16.36
N LEU A 10 5.22 11.83 -15.46
CA LEU A 10 3.78 11.77 -15.19
C LEU A 10 3.20 13.19 -15.20
N PRO A 11 1.88 13.34 -15.47
CA PRO A 11 1.30 14.67 -15.67
C PRO A 11 0.93 15.41 -14.37
N CYS A 12 1.04 14.76 -13.21
CA CYS A 12 0.58 15.33 -11.94
C CYS A 12 1.48 14.92 -10.78
N LYS A 13 1.32 15.57 -9.63
CA LYS A 13 2.02 15.23 -8.39
C LYS A 13 1.23 14.19 -7.61
N LEU A 14 1.88 13.07 -7.26
CA LEU A 14 1.30 12.04 -6.40
C LEU A 14 1.95 12.06 -5.00
N ALA A 15 1.16 11.71 -3.98
CA ALA A 15 1.68 11.31 -2.67
C ALA A 15 1.46 9.80 -2.50
N LEU A 16 2.51 9.07 -2.11
CA LEU A 16 2.46 7.67 -1.73
C LEU A 16 2.55 7.54 -0.21
N ILE A 17 1.57 6.90 0.38
CA ILE A 17 1.49 6.56 1.80
C ILE A 17 1.31 5.04 1.91
N ALA A 18 2.02 4.40 2.83
CA ALA A 18 1.88 2.98 3.08
C ALA A 18 2.21 2.65 4.55
N ASP A 19 1.78 1.48 5.00
CA ASP A 19 2.19 0.90 6.29
C ASP A 19 1.93 1.81 7.50
N SER A 20 0.76 2.41 7.60
CA SER A 20 0.38 3.18 8.80
C SER A 20 -0.10 2.30 9.95
N HIS A 21 -0.62 1.10 9.67
CA HIS A 21 -1.02 0.09 10.66
C HIS A 21 -1.85 0.66 11.80
N ASP A 22 -2.86 1.44 11.48
CA ASP A 22 -3.73 2.14 12.43
C ASP A 22 -2.96 2.96 13.49
N GLN A 23 -1.78 3.44 13.16
CA GLN A 23 -1.03 4.36 14.02
C GLN A 23 -1.24 5.81 13.57
N PRO A 24 -1.18 6.76 14.51
CA PRO A 24 -1.22 8.17 14.16
C PRO A 24 -0.12 8.53 13.16
N VAL A 25 -0.44 9.36 12.18
CA VAL A 25 0.53 9.88 11.20
C VAL A 25 0.85 11.33 11.57
N PRO A 26 1.92 11.59 12.34
CA PRO A 26 2.24 12.95 12.78
C PRO A 26 2.53 13.87 11.61
N ASN A 27 1.98 15.08 11.66
CA ASN A 27 2.19 16.15 10.67
C ASN A 27 1.75 15.78 9.24
N LEU A 28 0.82 14.82 9.08
CA LEU A 28 0.29 14.43 7.77
C LEU A 28 -0.35 15.63 7.08
N LYS A 29 -1.27 16.29 7.76
CA LYS A 29 -1.99 17.46 7.23
C LYS A 29 -1.03 18.57 6.78
N GLU A 30 -0.06 18.91 7.64
CA GLU A 30 0.95 19.94 7.32
C GLU A 30 1.78 19.55 6.09
N SER A 31 2.16 18.26 5.99
CA SER A 31 2.91 17.74 4.86
C SER A 31 2.10 17.80 3.56
N LEU A 32 0.82 17.43 3.60
CA LEU A 32 -0.08 17.50 2.45
C LEU A 32 -0.37 18.97 2.02
N GLU A 33 -0.61 19.86 2.98
CA GLU A 33 -0.83 21.30 2.71
C GLU A 33 0.41 21.97 2.09
N LYS A 34 1.60 21.61 2.57
CA LYS A 34 2.89 22.11 2.05
C LYS A 34 3.14 21.62 0.63
N ASN A 35 2.95 20.33 0.40
CA ASN A 35 3.32 19.67 -0.85
C ASN A 35 2.22 19.72 -1.91
N ARG A 36 0.95 19.86 -1.52
CA ARG A 36 -0.23 19.95 -2.40
C ARG A 36 -0.19 18.90 -3.52
N PRO A 37 -0.25 17.61 -3.19
CA PRO A 37 -0.37 16.59 -4.21
C PRO A 37 -1.71 16.72 -4.95
N ASP A 38 -1.72 16.42 -6.23
CA ASP A 38 -2.96 16.37 -7.02
C ASP A 38 -3.76 15.11 -6.67
N MET A 39 -3.07 14.03 -6.35
CA MET A 39 -3.68 12.74 -5.98
C MET A 39 -2.87 12.05 -4.91
N ILE A 40 -3.56 11.24 -4.08
CA ILE A 40 -2.96 10.49 -2.97
C ILE A 40 -3.22 9.01 -3.15
N CYS A 41 -2.16 8.21 -3.09
CA CYS A 41 -2.18 6.76 -3.22
C CYS A 41 -1.81 6.11 -1.89
N ILE A 42 -2.75 5.39 -1.27
CA ILE A 42 -2.51 4.60 -0.06
C ILE A 42 -2.29 3.15 -0.48
N ALA A 43 -1.02 2.71 -0.44
CA ALA A 43 -0.60 1.42 -0.97
C ALA A 43 -0.58 0.32 0.11
N GLY A 44 -1.69 0.14 0.81
CA GLY A 44 -1.93 -0.96 1.73
C GLY A 44 -1.34 -0.80 3.13
N ASP A 45 -1.69 -1.74 3.99
CA ASP A 45 -1.33 -1.85 5.40
C ASP A 45 -1.65 -0.57 6.20
N PHE A 46 -2.84 0.00 5.95
CA PHE A 46 -3.33 1.15 6.72
C PHE A 46 -4.07 0.72 8.00
N VAL A 47 -4.55 -0.53 8.10
CA VAL A 47 -5.05 -1.12 9.33
C VAL A 47 -3.99 -2.01 10.01
N TYR A 48 -4.21 -2.36 11.27
CA TYR A 48 -3.34 -3.28 12.00
C TYR A 48 -3.92 -4.69 11.97
N GLY A 49 -3.27 -5.60 11.25
CA GLY A 49 -3.77 -6.96 11.00
C GLY A 49 -3.69 -7.94 12.17
N HIS A 50 -3.36 -7.46 13.39
CA HIS A 50 -3.49 -8.27 14.61
C HIS A 50 -4.67 -7.73 15.40
N PRO A 51 -5.78 -8.48 15.46
CA PRO A 51 -6.98 -7.95 16.07
C PRO A 51 -6.84 -7.77 17.56
N PRO A 52 -7.45 -6.75 18.12
CA PRO A 52 -7.96 -6.83 19.46
C PRO A 52 -8.97 -7.99 19.52
N LYS A 53 -9.25 -8.49 20.71
CA LYS A 53 -10.12 -9.67 20.97
C LYS A 53 -11.49 -9.68 20.27
N ASN A 54 -11.89 -8.58 19.63
CA ASN A 54 -13.20 -8.38 19.01
C ASN A 54 -13.17 -8.15 17.49
N GLY A 55 -12.03 -8.34 16.81
CA GLY A 55 -11.87 -8.04 15.37
C GLY A 55 -11.70 -6.54 15.10
N LEU A 56 -10.88 -6.19 14.11
CA LEU A 56 -10.76 -4.82 13.63
C LEU A 56 -11.84 -4.57 12.58
N LYS A 57 -12.77 -3.73 12.92
CA LYS A 57 -13.68 -3.11 11.96
C LYS A 57 -13.14 -1.72 11.63
N MET A 58 -13.39 -1.21 10.43
CA MET A 58 -12.94 0.13 10.04
C MET A 58 -13.51 1.25 10.92
N ASP A 59 -14.69 1.07 11.51
CA ASP A 59 -15.27 1.98 12.46
C ASP A 59 -14.52 2.03 13.82
N GLU A 60 -13.79 0.98 14.16
CA GLU A 60 -12.94 0.88 15.34
C GLU A 60 -11.48 1.32 15.07
N SER A 61 -11.04 1.31 13.81
CA SER A 61 -9.70 1.72 13.36
C SER A 61 -9.60 3.24 13.22
N GLN A 62 -9.53 3.93 14.35
CA GLN A 62 -9.67 5.40 14.41
C GLN A 62 -8.57 6.13 13.64
N ASN A 63 -7.31 5.69 13.74
CA ASN A 63 -6.19 6.36 13.07
C ASN A 63 -6.19 6.06 11.57
N ALA A 64 -6.57 4.87 11.14
CA ALA A 64 -6.72 4.54 9.72
C ALA A 64 -7.85 5.37 9.08
N MET A 65 -8.98 5.53 9.78
CA MET A 65 -10.06 6.39 9.31
C MET A 65 -9.69 7.87 9.32
N GLN A 66 -8.92 8.32 10.31
CA GLN A 66 -8.39 9.69 10.32
C GLN A 66 -7.45 9.92 9.13
N LEU A 67 -6.50 9.01 8.89
CA LEU A 67 -5.61 9.04 7.73
C LEU A 67 -6.39 9.18 6.41
N ILE A 68 -7.40 8.33 6.20
CA ILE A 68 -8.22 8.36 4.98
C ILE A 68 -8.93 9.70 4.83
N ARG A 69 -9.58 10.20 5.90
CA ARG A 69 -10.30 11.49 5.88
C ARG A 69 -9.38 12.67 5.62
N GLU A 70 -8.19 12.70 6.22
CA GLU A 70 -7.19 13.75 5.98
C GLU A 70 -6.72 13.72 4.53
N CYS A 71 -6.44 12.54 3.97
CA CYS A 71 -6.07 12.39 2.57
C CYS A 71 -7.19 12.85 1.63
N VAL A 72 -8.41 12.37 1.84
CA VAL A 72 -9.59 12.74 1.01
C VAL A 72 -9.88 14.24 1.08
N SER A 73 -9.66 14.87 2.24
CA SER A 73 -9.85 16.32 2.37
C SER A 73 -8.79 17.14 1.64
N ALA A 74 -7.61 16.56 1.41
CA ALA A 74 -6.50 17.25 0.75
C ALA A 74 -6.49 17.05 -0.78
N ALA A 75 -6.82 15.85 -1.27
CA ALA A 75 -6.82 15.54 -2.71
C ALA A 75 -7.64 14.28 -3.02
N TRP A 76 -7.87 14.03 -4.32
CA TRP A 76 -8.43 12.74 -4.75
C TRP A 76 -7.56 11.60 -4.23
N THR A 77 -8.18 10.63 -3.54
CA THR A 77 -7.47 9.57 -2.82
C THR A 77 -7.94 8.21 -3.27
N CYS A 78 -7.01 7.32 -3.60
CA CYS A 78 -7.27 5.92 -3.83
C CYS A 78 -6.48 5.03 -2.84
N VAL A 79 -7.05 3.88 -2.55
CA VAL A 79 -6.47 2.88 -1.64
C VAL A 79 -6.44 1.51 -2.28
N SER A 80 -5.37 0.74 -2.08
CA SER A 80 -5.33 -0.69 -2.36
C SER A 80 -5.01 -1.46 -1.08
N PHE A 81 -5.18 -2.78 -1.11
CA PHE A 81 -5.07 -3.60 0.08
C PHE A 81 -3.72 -4.33 0.16
N GLY A 82 -3.06 -4.20 1.31
CA GLY A 82 -1.91 -4.97 1.72
C GLY A 82 -2.30 -6.27 2.42
N ASN A 83 -1.36 -6.85 3.12
CA ASN A 83 -1.61 -8.12 3.82
C ASN A 83 -2.27 -7.93 5.19
N HIS A 84 -2.29 -6.72 5.74
CA HIS A 84 -2.97 -6.44 7.01
C HIS A 84 -4.46 -6.11 6.84
N GLU A 85 -4.94 -5.84 5.64
CA GLU A 85 -6.37 -5.64 5.34
C GLU A 85 -7.18 -6.94 5.25
N TRP A 86 -6.57 -8.09 5.54
CA TRP A 86 -7.18 -9.43 5.43
C TRP A 86 -8.48 -9.62 6.22
N LEU A 87 -8.71 -8.79 7.25
CA LEU A 87 -9.90 -8.80 8.09
C LEU A 87 -11.07 -7.97 7.56
N LEU A 88 -10.81 -7.06 6.61
CA LEU A 88 -11.83 -6.17 6.09
C LEU A 88 -12.87 -6.94 5.28
N ASN A 89 -14.13 -6.75 5.62
CA ASN A 89 -15.28 -7.25 4.88
C ASN A 89 -15.92 -6.15 4.01
N GLU A 90 -16.98 -6.47 3.28
CA GLU A 90 -17.65 -5.52 2.40
C GLU A 90 -18.21 -4.29 3.13
N LYS A 91 -18.62 -4.42 4.40
CA LYS A 91 -19.09 -3.28 5.21
C LYS A 91 -17.94 -2.33 5.53
N ASP A 92 -16.79 -2.89 5.88
CA ASP A 92 -15.57 -2.10 6.14
C ASP A 92 -15.11 -1.36 4.87
N ILE A 93 -15.19 -2.03 3.72
CA ILE A 93 -14.88 -1.43 2.41
C ILE A 93 -15.85 -0.28 2.10
N GLU A 94 -17.13 -0.44 2.42
CA GLU A 94 -18.12 0.61 2.22
C GLU A 94 -17.90 1.81 3.14
N ILE A 95 -17.40 1.62 4.36
CA ILE A 95 -17.00 2.72 5.25
C ILE A 95 -15.88 3.54 4.60
N ILE A 96 -14.87 2.88 4.00
CA ILE A 96 -13.78 3.54 3.29
C ILE A 96 -14.31 4.35 2.09
N ARG A 97 -15.19 3.75 1.28
CA ARG A 97 -15.84 4.43 0.14
C ARG A 97 -16.67 5.62 0.59
N SER A 98 -17.45 5.45 1.66
CA SER A 98 -18.29 6.52 2.22
C SER A 98 -17.47 7.69 2.77
N ALA A 99 -16.22 7.46 3.18
CA ALA A 99 -15.29 8.52 3.54
C ALA A 99 -14.75 9.30 2.32
N GLY A 100 -15.04 8.85 1.08
CA GLY A 100 -14.65 9.49 -0.16
C GLY A 100 -13.42 8.91 -0.85
N ALA A 101 -12.83 7.85 -0.33
CA ALA A 101 -11.70 7.19 -0.98
C ALA A 101 -12.15 6.19 -2.05
N VAL A 102 -11.43 6.12 -3.16
CA VAL A 102 -11.63 5.12 -4.21
C VAL A 102 -10.90 3.84 -3.83
N VAL A 103 -11.65 2.75 -3.63
CA VAL A 103 -11.08 1.45 -3.28
C VAL A 103 -10.74 0.67 -4.54
N LEU A 104 -9.48 0.30 -4.69
CA LEU A 104 -8.92 -0.47 -5.80
C LEU A 104 -8.60 -1.90 -5.32
N ASP A 105 -9.59 -2.78 -5.43
CA ASP A 105 -9.48 -4.18 -5.04
C ASP A 105 -9.46 -5.07 -6.28
N ASN A 106 -8.27 -5.42 -6.77
CA ASN A 106 -8.05 -6.09 -8.06
C ASN A 106 -8.82 -5.43 -9.21
N SER A 107 -8.76 -4.11 -9.24
CA SER A 107 -9.53 -3.28 -10.16
C SER A 107 -8.77 -2.01 -10.50
N TRP A 108 -9.30 -1.24 -11.45
CA TRP A 108 -8.75 0.06 -11.81
C TRP A 108 -9.83 1.10 -12.06
N VAL A 109 -9.42 2.35 -12.01
CA VAL A 109 -10.22 3.53 -12.35
C VAL A 109 -9.37 4.50 -13.16
N GLU A 110 -10.03 5.26 -14.02
CA GLU A 110 -9.39 6.41 -14.68
C GLU A 110 -9.67 7.69 -13.89
N LYS A 111 -8.64 8.48 -13.69
CA LYS A 111 -8.74 9.82 -13.13
C LYS A 111 -7.77 10.76 -13.85
N ASP A 112 -8.31 11.78 -14.49
CA ASP A 112 -7.57 12.84 -15.20
C ASP A 112 -6.53 12.29 -16.22
N GLY A 113 -6.93 11.26 -16.99
CA GLY A 113 -6.10 10.60 -18.01
C GLY A 113 -5.07 9.60 -17.46
N ILE A 114 -5.08 9.33 -16.15
CA ILE A 114 -4.24 8.33 -15.51
C ILE A 114 -5.10 7.15 -15.08
N LEU A 115 -4.62 5.95 -15.34
CA LEU A 115 -5.24 4.70 -14.90
C LEU A 115 -4.61 4.26 -13.58
N PHE A 116 -5.37 4.33 -12.50
CA PHE A 116 -4.97 3.84 -11.18
C PHE A 116 -5.49 2.42 -10.98
N GLY A 117 -4.58 1.45 -10.86
CA GLY A 117 -4.90 0.06 -10.53
C GLY A 117 -4.48 -0.29 -9.11
N GLY A 118 -5.17 -1.24 -8.48
CA GLY A 118 -4.80 -1.79 -7.17
C GLY A 118 -4.70 -3.30 -7.20
N LEU A 119 -3.50 -3.84 -6.97
CA LEU A 119 -3.26 -5.27 -6.85
C LEU A 119 -3.36 -5.65 -5.37
N THR A 120 -4.48 -6.26 -5.02
CA THR A 120 -4.73 -6.73 -3.65
C THR A 120 -3.76 -7.83 -3.26
N SER A 121 -3.24 -7.77 -2.04
CA SER A 121 -2.35 -8.80 -1.49
C SER A 121 -2.96 -10.19 -1.56
N GLY A 122 -2.17 -11.17 -1.98
CA GLY A 122 -2.57 -12.57 -1.98
C GLY A 122 -2.93 -13.10 -0.59
N GLY A 123 -2.39 -12.51 0.48
CA GLY A 123 -2.77 -12.82 1.86
C GLY A 123 -4.24 -12.55 2.13
N MET A 124 -4.73 -11.39 1.71
CA MET A 124 -6.14 -11.04 1.82
C MET A 124 -7.04 -11.96 0.97
N MET A 125 -6.62 -12.28 -0.25
CA MET A 125 -7.36 -13.18 -1.14
C MET A 125 -7.51 -14.59 -0.57
N ASN A 126 -6.42 -15.14 -0.01
CA ASN A 126 -6.44 -16.47 0.61
C ASN A 126 -7.37 -16.51 1.81
N TYR A 127 -7.41 -15.45 2.61
CA TYR A 127 -8.28 -15.35 3.75
C TYR A 127 -9.76 -15.27 3.36
N ARG A 128 -10.11 -14.42 2.41
CA ARG A 128 -11.49 -14.34 1.86
C ARG A 128 -11.96 -15.69 1.33
N LYS A 129 -11.08 -16.41 0.64
CA LYS A 129 -11.37 -17.77 0.16
C LYS A 129 -11.61 -18.74 1.33
N TYR A 130 -10.76 -18.69 2.35
CA TYR A 130 -10.90 -19.56 3.52
C TYR A 130 -12.23 -19.33 4.25
N ILE A 131 -12.61 -18.08 4.51
CA ILE A 131 -13.89 -17.72 5.10
C ILE A 131 -15.06 -18.27 4.28
N LYS A 132 -15.03 -18.07 2.96
CA LYS A 132 -16.06 -18.54 2.05
C LYS A 132 -16.16 -20.08 2.03
N ASP A 133 -15.03 -20.76 1.93
CA ASP A 133 -14.98 -22.23 1.83
C ASP A 133 -15.44 -22.92 3.14
N HIS A 134 -15.29 -22.27 4.29
CA HIS A 134 -15.67 -22.80 5.61
C HIS A 134 -16.97 -22.18 6.16
N GLN A 135 -17.66 -21.32 5.41
CA GLN A 135 -18.93 -20.65 5.80
C GLN A 135 -18.84 -19.95 7.17
N ILE A 136 -17.73 -19.29 7.42
CA ILE A 136 -17.47 -18.62 8.69
C ILE A 136 -18.14 -17.24 8.68
N GLU A 137 -19.13 -17.04 9.55
CA GLU A 137 -19.86 -15.75 9.67
C GLU A 137 -19.12 -14.73 10.54
N ASP A 138 -18.48 -15.18 11.63
CA ASP A 138 -17.68 -14.35 12.54
C ASP A 138 -16.40 -15.08 12.92
N MET A 139 -15.25 -14.67 12.38
CA MET A 139 -14.01 -15.35 12.66
C MET A 139 -13.21 -14.73 13.81
N TYR A 140 -12.91 -15.57 14.77
CA TYR A 140 -11.90 -15.31 15.80
C TYR A 140 -10.52 -15.69 15.24
N ILE A 141 -9.63 -14.76 15.19
CA ILE A 141 -8.38 -14.73 14.41
C ILE A 141 -7.27 -15.68 14.91
N GLY A 142 -7.45 -16.32 16.07
CA GLY A 142 -6.45 -17.26 16.59
C GLY A 142 -6.22 -18.52 15.75
N GLU A 143 -7.10 -18.79 14.78
CA GLU A 143 -7.19 -20.08 14.12
C GLU A 143 -6.81 -20.09 12.63
N PHE A 144 -6.46 -18.94 12.04
CA PHE A 144 -6.03 -18.92 10.63
C PHE A 144 -4.59 -19.42 10.51
N PRO A 145 -4.36 -20.56 9.85
CA PRO A 145 -3.01 -21.07 9.63
C PRO A 145 -2.32 -20.21 8.56
N THR A 146 -1.65 -19.14 8.98
CA THR A 146 -0.74 -18.42 8.07
C THR A 146 0.54 -19.23 7.92
N PRO A 147 0.87 -19.72 6.73
CA PRO A 147 2.20 -20.28 6.48
C PRO A 147 3.25 -19.19 6.71
N ARG A 148 4.13 -19.37 7.68
CA ARG A 148 5.13 -18.38 8.11
C ARG A 148 6.21 -18.05 7.08
N SER A 149 6.18 -18.61 5.88
CA SER A 149 7.31 -18.53 4.92
C SER A 149 6.88 -18.37 3.47
N PHE A 150 5.68 -17.90 3.18
CA PHE A 150 5.19 -17.87 1.80
C PHE A 150 4.47 -16.57 1.50
N THR A 151 5.00 -15.79 0.55
CA THR A 151 4.28 -14.65 -0.05
C THR A 151 3.12 -15.21 -0.86
N PRO A 152 1.86 -15.02 -0.43
CA PRO A 152 0.72 -15.56 -1.15
C PRO A 152 0.63 -14.99 -2.57
N THR A 153 0.16 -15.81 -3.51
CA THR A 153 0.00 -15.39 -4.91
C THR A 153 -1.18 -14.42 -5.04
N PRO A 154 -0.99 -13.23 -5.61
CA PRO A 154 -2.08 -12.31 -5.89
C PRO A 154 -2.90 -12.79 -7.10
N ASP A 155 -4.13 -12.28 -7.23
CA ASP A 155 -4.89 -12.44 -8.47
C ASP A 155 -4.44 -11.44 -9.52
N ILE A 156 -3.71 -11.91 -10.51
CA ILE A 156 -3.19 -11.12 -11.63
C ILE A 156 -4.03 -11.25 -12.91
N SER A 157 -5.15 -11.95 -12.88
CA SER A 157 -5.97 -12.25 -14.07
C SER A 157 -6.46 -10.98 -14.77
N TRP A 158 -6.84 -9.97 -14.00
CA TRP A 158 -7.35 -8.68 -14.49
C TRP A 158 -6.25 -7.76 -15.09
N LEU A 159 -4.99 -7.97 -14.75
CA LEU A 159 -3.88 -7.13 -15.23
C LEU A 159 -3.74 -7.14 -16.75
N ASN A 160 -4.11 -8.23 -17.43
CA ASN A 160 -4.05 -8.30 -18.87
C ASN A 160 -5.00 -7.30 -19.55
N ASP A 161 -6.15 -7.05 -18.95
CA ASP A 161 -7.10 -6.05 -19.47
C ASP A 161 -6.70 -4.64 -19.06
N TYR A 162 -6.14 -4.47 -17.86
CA TYR A 162 -5.55 -3.21 -17.43
C TYR A 162 -4.40 -2.74 -18.36
N GLU A 163 -3.51 -3.65 -18.76
CA GLU A 163 -2.39 -3.34 -19.69
C GLU A 163 -2.86 -2.85 -21.07
N LYS A 164 -4.03 -3.31 -21.54
CA LYS A 164 -4.60 -2.93 -22.85
C LYS A 164 -5.17 -1.53 -22.86
N GLN A 165 -5.50 -0.97 -21.69
CA GLN A 165 -6.06 0.37 -21.62
C GLN A 165 -5.04 1.41 -22.11
N ALA A 166 -5.54 2.45 -22.76
CA ALA A 166 -4.73 3.61 -23.12
C ALA A 166 -4.50 4.50 -21.88
N GLY A 167 -3.42 5.29 -21.88
CA GLY A 167 -3.11 6.22 -20.79
C GLY A 167 -1.94 5.77 -19.91
N TYR A 168 -1.49 6.67 -19.07
CA TYR A 168 -0.43 6.43 -18.08
C TYR A 168 -0.96 5.52 -16.95
N LYS A 169 -0.23 4.49 -16.61
CA LYS A 169 -0.68 3.46 -15.65
C LYS A 169 0.10 3.51 -14.36
N VAL A 170 -0.61 3.77 -13.27
CA VAL A 170 -0.10 3.71 -11.90
C VAL A 170 -0.72 2.51 -11.19
N LEU A 171 0.09 1.56 -10.75
CA LEU A 171 -0.36 0.38 -10.02
C LEU A 171 0.06 0.47 -8.55
N LEU A 172 -0.91 0.48 -7.65
CA LEU A 172 -0.67 0.27 -6.23
C LEU A 172 -0.52 -1.23 -6.00
N CYS A 173 0.65 -1.64 -5.52
CA CYS A 173 0.99 -3.03 -5.25
C CYS A 173 1.78 -3.08 -3.94
N HIS A 174 1.11 -3.41 -2.85
CA HIS A 174 1.68 -3.31 -1.51
C HIS A 174 3.02 -4.05 -1.37
N GLN A 175 3.09 -5.30 -1.84
CA GLN A 175 4.26 -6.17 -1.72
C GLN A 175 5.23 -5.97 -2.90
N PRO A 176 6.41 -5.38 -2.70
CA PRO A 176 7.37 -5.13 -3.77
C PRO A 176 7.93 -6.41 -4.42
N GLU A 177 7.85 -7.56 -3.73
CA GLU A 177 8.25 -8.88 -4.25
C GLU A 177 7.42 -9.30 -5.47
N TYR A 178 6.19 -8.80 -5.60
CA TYR A 178 5.35 -9.08 -6.76
C TYR A 178 5.92 -8.46 -8.03
N TYR A 179 6.75 -7.40 -7.90
CA TYR A 179 7.38 -6.78 -9.06
C TYR A 179 8.19 -7.78 -9.87
N THR A 180 9.15 -8.45 -9.26
CA THR A 180 10.03 -9.39 -9.96
C THR A 180 9.30 -10.66 -10.41
N LYS A 181 8.27 -11.09 -9.65
CA LYS A 181 7.54 -12.33 -9.94
C LYS A 181 6.47 -12.17 -11.02
N TYR A 182 5.79 -11.02 -11.07
CA TYR A 182 4.55 -10.89 -11.85
C TYR A 182 4.46 -9.61 -12.68
N LEU A 183 5.19 -8.53 -12.34
CA LEU A 183 4.95 -7.21 -12.89
C LEU A 183 6.08 -6.68 -13.78
N GLN A 184 7.30 -7.20 -13.67
CA GLN A 184 8.48 -6.66 -14.37
C GLN A 184 8.30 -6.59 -15.90
N GLY A 185 7.63 -7.57 -16.50
CA GLY A 185 7.36 -7.61 -17.95
C GLY A 185 6.07 -6.92 -18.39
N LYS A 186 5.29 -6.35 -17.47
CA LYS A 186 3.99 -5.76 -17.76
C LYS A 186 4.10 -4.30 -18.22
N ARG A 187 3.15 -3.84 -19.04
CA ARG A 187 3.07 -2.46 -19.53
C ARG A 187 2.38 -1.56 -18.50
N ILE A 188 3.07 -1.30 -17.41
CA ILE A 188 2.65 -0.43 -16.30
C ILE A 188 3.73 0.61 -16.13
N ASP A 189 3.41 1.89 -16.09
CA ASP A 189 4.39 2.98 -16.12
C ASP A 189 5.01 3.23 -14.75
N LEU A 190 4.22 3.14 -13.67
CA LEU A 190 4.65 3.37 -12.30
C LEU A 190 4.00 2.36 -11.36
N ILE A 191 4.78 1.79 -10.46
CA ILE A 191 4.33 0.86 -9.43
C ILE A 191 4.67 1.44 -8.06
N LEU A 192 3.69 1.48 -7.16
CA LEU A 192 3.79 2.06 -5.83
C LEU A 192 3.66 0.96 -4.77
N SER A 193 4.66 0.81 -3.91
CA SER A 193 4.73 -0.27 -2.91
C SER A 193 5.09 0.22 -1.50
N GLY A 194 4.76 -0.60 -0.50
CA GLY A 194 5.17 -0.50 0.90
C GLY A 194 5.78 -1.80 1.42
N HIS A 195 5.22 -2.38 2.49
CA HIS A 195 5.47 -3.70 3.06
C HIS A 195 6.86 -3.93 3.67
N ALA A 196 7.91 -3.45 3.03
CA ALA A 196 9.29 -3.76 3.42
C ALA A 196 9.78 -2.95 4.63
N HIS A 197 9.02 -1.94 5.07
CA HIS A 197 9.38 -1.05 6.18
C HIS A 197 10.81 -0.53 6.13
N GLY A 198 11.33 -0.27 4.93
CA GLY A 198 12.71 0.17 4.72
C GLY A 198 13.78 -0.83 5.15
N GLY A 199 13.40 -2.07 5.44
CA GLY A 199 14.29 -3.13 5.94
C GLY A 199 14.65 -2.98 7.42
N GLN A 200 13.84 -2.28 8.22
CA GLN A 200 13.93 -2.04 9.66
C GLN A 200 15.22 -1.31 10.08
N ILE A 201 16.36 -1.96 10.04
CA ILE A 201 17.69 -1.39 10.31
C ILE A 201 18.38 -1.15 8.97
N ARG A 202 18.91 0.05 8.76
CA ARG A 202 19.61 0.40 7.52
C ARG A 202 21.10 0.67 7.78
N ILE A 203 21.92 0.11 6.88
CA ILE A 203 23.36 0.39 6.80
C ILE A 203 23.59 1.01 5.41
N GLY A 204 23.71 2.33 5.37
CA GLY A 204 23.62 3.08 4.11
C GLY A 204 22.26 2.85 3.43
N ASP A 205 22.28 2.45 2.18
CA ASP A 205 21.05 2.22 1.38
C ASP A 205 20.47 0.81 1.52
N ARG A 206 21.06 -0.06 2.34
CA ARG A 206 20.61 -1.44 2.48
C ARG A 206 19.82 -1.65 3.77
N GLY A 207 18.67 -2.28 3.64
CA GLY A 207 17.91 -2.80 4.77
C GLY A 207 18.49 -4.12 5.30
N LEU A 208 18.33 -4.39 6.60
CA LEU A 208 18.81 -5.62 7.20
C LEU A 208 17.81 -6.77 7.10
N TYR A 209 16.51 -6.46 7.23
CA TYR A 209 15.44 -7.47 7.23
C TYR A 209 14.14 -6.88 6.68
N ALA A 210 13.49 -7.60 5.80
CA ALA A 210 12.11 -7.29 5.39
C ALA A 210 11.25 -8.56 5.40
N PRO A 211 9.94 -8.44 5.66
CA PRO A 211 8.99 -9.54 5.48
C PRO A 211 9.16 -10.14 4.07
N ASP A 212 8.90 -11.43 3.94
CA ASP A 212 8.92 -12.17 2.68
C ASP A 212 10.25 -12.18 1.90
N GLN A 213 11.22 -11.32 2.25
CA GLN A 213 12.56 -11.26 1.67
C GLN A 213 13.66 -11.78 2.60
N GLY A 214 13.42 -11.83 3.91
CA GLY A 214 14.40 -12.28 4.91
C GLY A 214 15.51 -11.28 5.18
N LEU A 215 16.75 -11.78 5.36
CA LEU A 215 17.94 -10.96 5.64
C LEU A 215 18.54 -10.39 4.36
N PHE A 216 19.07 -9.15 4.45
CA PHE A 216 19.67 -8.40 3.36
C PHE A 216 18.76 -8.28 2.11
N PRO A 217 17.54 -7.83 2.31
CA PRO A 217 16.55 -7.71 1.24
C PRO A 217 16.96 -6.68 0.19
N ARG A 218 16.54 -6.91 -1.05
CA ARG A 218 16.83 -6.00 -2.18
C ARG A 218 15.77 -4.90 -2.36
N LEU A 219 14.51 -5.22 -2.07
CA LEU A 219 13.37 -4.36 -2.34
C LEU A 219 12.85 -3.74 -1.05
N THR A 220 13.56 -2.75 -0.52
CA THR A 220 13.22 -2.16 0.79
C THR A 220 12.81 -0.70 0.75
N SER A 221 13.31 0.06 -0.21
CA SER A 221 12.99 1.49 -0.37
C SER A 221 13.60 2.03 -1.65
N GLY A 222 13.13 3.19 -2.07
CA GLY A 222 13.70 3.90 -3.21
C GLY A 222 13.06 3.54 -4.55
N VAL A 223 13.79 3.79 -5.62
CA VAL A 223 13.33 3.55 -7.00
C VAL A 223 14.10 2.39 -7.61
N ILE A 224 13.36 1.43 -8.15
CA ILE A 224 13.91 0.25 -8.86
C ILE A 224 13.47 0.33 -10.33
N ASP A 225 14.40 0.07 -11.25
CA ASP A 225 14.18 0.03 -12.70
C ASP A 225 13.46 1.28 -13.23
N ASN A 226 13.64 2.43 -12.59
CA ASN A 226 12.96 3.69 -12.90
C ASN A 226 11.42 3.54 -13.01
N ARG A 227 10.82 2.67 -12.20
CA ARG A 227 9.43 2.25 -12.37
C ARG A 227 8.74 1.82 -11.09
N LEU A 228 9.42 1.13 -10.18
CA LEU A 228 8.89 0.73 -8.89
C LEU A 228 9.39 1.68 -7.82
N VAL A 229 8.48 2.34 -7.12
CA VAL A 229 8.77 3.18 -5.95
C VAL A 229 8.35 2.41 -4.70
N ILE A 230 9.28 2.20 -3.78
CA ILE A 230 9.04 1.50 -2.52
C ILE A 230 9.16 2.50 -1.38
N SER A 231 8.05 2.71 -0.66
CA SER A 231 8.04 3.50 0.57
C SER A 231 8.63 2.71 1.74
N ARG A 232 9.31 3.42 2.63
CA ARG A 232 9.73 2.86 3.93
C ARG A 232 8.58 2.74 4.91
N GLY A 233 7.39 3.20 4.54
CA GLY A 233 6.21 3.18 5.38
C GLY A 233 6.27 4.11 6.58
N ILE A 234 5.15 4.21 7.29
CA ILE A 234 4.98 5.18 8.39
C ILE A 234 5.18 4.52 9.75
N ALA A 235 4.53 3.39 10.01
CA ALA A 235 4.44 2.82 11.34
C ALA A 235 5.72 2.13 11.85
N LYS A 236 5.77 1.98 13.15
CA LYS A 236 6.77 1.18 13.89
C LYS A 236 6.06 -0.07 14.45
N VAL A 237 5.85 -1.07 13.61
CA VAL A 237 5.04 -2.26 13.97
C VAL A 237 5.87 -3.50 14.31
N SER A 238 7.15 -3.51 14.01
CA SER A 238 8.03 -4.64 14.29
C SER A 238 8.66 -4.55 15.68
N ARG A 239 8.95 -5.72 16.27
CA ARG A 239 9.82 -5.79 17.46
C ARG A 239 11.26 -5.36 17.15
N ILE A 240 11.66 -5.38 15.87
CA ILE A 240 12.96 -4.87 15.41
C ILE A 240 12.84 -3.35 15.29
N PRO A 241 13.70 -2.57 15.97
CA PRO A 241 13.62 -1.12 15.93
C PRO A 241 13.99 -0.57 14.54
N ARG A 242 13.42 0.58 14.18
CA ARG A 242 13.90 1.34 13.02
C ARG A 242 15.19 2.09 13.42
N ILE A 243 16.31 1.69 12.83
CA ILE A 243 17.63 2.36 13.02
C ILE A 243 18.09 2.89 11.66
N ASN A 244 18.43 4.18 11.59
CA ASN A 244 18.77 4.89 10.35
C ASN A 244 17.68 4.76 9.25
N ASN A 245 16.44 4.58 9.66
CA ASN A 245 15.31 4.25 8.83
C ASN A 245 14.07 5.06 9.26
N PRO A 246 14.08 6.38 9.04
CA PRO A 246 12.92 7.21 9.37
C PRO A 246 11.70 6.82 8.55
N SER A 247 10.52 6.91 9.16
CA SER A 247 9.25 6.82 8.42
C SER A 247 9.12 7.95 7.39
N GLU A 248 8.40 7.70 6.30
CA GLU A 248 8.30 8.68 5.21
C GLU A 248 6.93 8.74 4.56
N ILE A 249 6.65 9.92 3.98
CA ILE A 249 5.71 10.10 2.87
C ILE A 249 6.56 10.31 1.61
N VAL A 250 6.21 9.64 0.52
CA VAL A 250 6.90 9.82 -0.75
C VAL A 250 6.06 10.71 -1.66
N TYR A 251 6.67 11.76 -2.19
CA TYR A 251 6.09 12.63 -3.21
C TYR A 251 6.71 12.33 -4.56
N ILE A 252 5.86 12.03 -5.55
CA ILE A 252 6.27 11.77 -6.92
C ILE A 252 5.91 12.99 -7.74
N MET A 253 6.94 13.62 -8.26
CA MET A 253 6.86 14.91 -8.94
C MET A 253 6.84 14.70 -10.45
N PRO A 254 6.09 15.50 -11.21
CA PRO A 254 6.31 15.59 -12.65
C PRO A 254 7.77 15.94 -12.95
N GLU A 255 8.35 15.28 -13.95
CA GLU A 255 9.62 15.78 -14.48
C GLU A 255 9.40 17.20 -15.02
N SER A 256 10.25 18.15 -14.60
CA SER A 256 10.24 19.49 -15.17
C SER A 256 10.48 19.35 -16.67
N GLY A 257 9.53 19.76 -17.49
CA GLY A 257 9.63 19.66 -18.94
C GLY A 257 10.98 20.21 -19.41
N ARG A 258 11.69 19.36 -20.18
CA ARG A 258 12.90 19.79 -20.88
C ARG A 258 12.54 20.70 -22.03
#